data_0264d2ff74c264b554518374bdda0a01
#
_entry.id   0264d2ff74c264b554518374bdda0a01
#
_cell.length_a   1.000
_cell.length_b   1.000
_cell.length_c   1.000
_cell.angle_alpha   90.00
_cell.angle_beta   90.00
_cell.angle_gamma   90.00
#
_symmetry.space_group_name_H-M   'P 1'
#
loop_
_entity.id
_entity.type
_entity.pdbx_description
1 polymer ?
#
loop_
_entity_poly.entity_id
_entity_poly.type
_entity_poly.pdbx_seq_one_letter_code
_entity_poly.pdbx_strand_id
1 'polypeptide(L)'
;SWIFRKLFQEHFIQQQGREYFLAVDPLIHLSVGHEQLQENDAILFRNTRGAQALGQLGSKFTFYTAFFENQARFTDFRTSYFESRGEQRFNGQEYITSNAVIPNGGRTKPFKTNGFDYASSMSYVRFEPLESLRFHFGNDPSFIGWGHRSMLLSDNSFNFTRLQVDWELLPGLNYSWVRGKQLNLLRKRFTNMVEPPFERKGIGLHYLTYSPIPSLSIGVFESSVYLRDNSMGDQALSPYFYQPLIGVNLAAVGSENKGLRNFMGLNIGWRFFTN
;
A
#
# COMPACT_ATOMS: atom_id res chain seq x y z
N SER A 1 3.16 -19.41 32.39
CA SER A 1 1.88 -18.84 32.86
C SER A 1 0.92 -18.67 31.71
N TRP A 2 -0.38 -18.61 31.98
CA TRP A 2 -1.40 -18.38 30.95
C TRP A 2 -1.14 -17.06 30.17
N ILE A 3 -0.76 -16.00 30.87
CA ILE A 3 -0.44 -14.70 30.28
C ILE A 3 0.72 -14.85 29.27
N PHE A 4 1.80 -15.52 29.64
CA PHE A 4 2.94 -15.71 28.77
C PHE A 4 2.57 -16.46 27.48
N ARG A 5 1.75 -17.53 27.59
CA ARG A 5 1.25 -18.26 26.41
C ARG A 5 0.47 -17.35 25.47
N LYS A 6 -0.48 -16.58 26.01
CA LYS A 6 -1.34 -15.68 25.21
C LYS A 6 -0.58 -14.51 24.60
N LEU A 7 0.49 -14.05 25.20
CA LEU A 7 1.28 -12.94 24.65
C LEU A 7 2.32 -13.38 23.62
N PHE A 8 2.83 -14.62 23.69
CA PHE A 8 4.01 -15.01 22.92
C PHE A 8 3.91 -16.33 22.16
N GLN A 9 2.90 -17.16 22.40
CA GLN A 9 2.84 -18.52 21.85
C GLN A 9 1.51 -18.88 21.20
N GLU A 10 0.42 -18.22 21.55
CA GLU A 10 -0.92 -18.54 21.09
C GLU A 10 -1.67 -17.27 20.67
N HIS A 11 -2.63 -17.40 19.78
CA HIS A 11 -3.56 -16.32 19.52
C HIS A 11 -4.40 -15.97 20.75
N PHE A 12 -4.73 -14.70 20.90
CA PHE A 12 -5.53 -14.23 22.04
C PHE A 12 -6.92 -14.87 22.03
N ILE A 13 -7.59 -14.82 20.87
CA ILE A 13 -8.82 -15.57 20.60
C ILE A 13 -8.53 -16.44 19.36
N GLN A 14 -8.85 -17.71 19.45
CA GLN A 14 -8.72 -18.64 18.33
C GLN A 14 -9.92 -19.56 18.31
N GLN A 15 -10.47 -19.73 17.10
CA GLN A 15 -11.51 -20.72 16.85
C GLN A 15 -11.13 -21.50 15.59
N GLN A 16 -11.21 -22.82 15.67
CA GLN A 16 -10.85 -23.71 14.57
C GLN A 16 -11.89 -24.82 14.46
N GLY A 17 -12.34 -25.06 13.23
CA GLY A 17 -13.19 -26.18 12.85
C GLY A 17 -12.55 -27.00 11.73
N ARG A 18 -13.32 -27.89 11.11
CA ARG A 18 -12.81 -28.71 9.99
C ARG A 18 -12.44 -27.88 8.77
N GLU A 19 -13.18 -26.81 8.50
CA GLU A 19 -13.09 -26.04 7.27
C GLU A 19 -12.85 -24.55 7.53
N TYR A 20 -12.59 -24.17 8.76
CA TYR A 20 -12.30 -22.78 9.08
C TYR A 20 -11.29 -22.62 10.20
N PHE A 21 -10.56 -21.55 10.10
CA PHE A 21 -9.70 -21.01 11.14
C PHE A 21 -9.98 -19.53 11.30
N LEU A 22 -10.11 -19.04 12.53
CA LEU A 22 -10.23 -17.63 12.88
C LEU A 22 -9.34 -17.33 14.09
N ALA A 23 -8.54 -16.27 14.00
CA ALA A 23 -7.78 -15.77 15.13
C ALA A 23 -7.91 -14.25 15.23
N VAL A 24 -7.93 -13.76 16.48
CA VAL A 24 -7.94 -12.32 16.79
C VAL A 24 -6.89 -12.05 17.86
N ASP A 25 -6.04 -11.06 17.59
CA ASP A 25 -4.94 -10.68 18.49
C ASP A 25 -4.91 -9.17 18.73
N PRO A 26 -4.62 -8.71 19.95
CA PRO A 26 -4.22 -7.36 20.20
C PRO A 26 -2.81 -7.12 19.63
N LEU A 27 -2.56 -5.90 19.17
CA LEU A 27 -1.28 -5.47 18.64
C LEU A 27 -0.74 -4.31 19.46
N ILE A 28 0.51 -4.43 19.89
CA ILE A 28 1.23 -3.38 20.62
C ILE A 28 2.63 -3.27 20.05
N HIS A 29 3.02 -2.05 19.66
CA HIS A 29 4.38 -1.74 19.26
C HIS A 29 4.81 -0.45 19.95
N LEU A 30 5.87 -0.53 20.73
CA LEU A 30 6.47 0.59 21.42
C LEU A 30 7.90 0.76 20.92
N SER A 31 8.27 1.97 20.54
CA SER A 31 9.64 2.34 20.22
C SER A 31 10.00 3.69 20.82
N VAL A 32 11.26 3.82 21.23
CA VAL A 32 11.86 5.05 21.73
C VAL A 32 13.16 5.25 21.00
N GLY A 33 13.44 6.47 20.61
CA GLY A 33 14.66 6.88 19.95
C GLY A 33 15.10 8.26 20.41
N HIS A 34 16.24 8.68 19.93
CA HIS A 34 16.78 10.00 20.21
C HIS A 34 17.30 10.61 18.91
N GLU A 35 16.97 11.86 18.67
CA GLU A 35 17.53 12.67 17.58
C GLU A 35 18.37 13.75 18.19
N GLN A 36 19.68 13.72 17.88
CA GLN A 36 20.63 14.71 18.32
C GLN A 36 20.87 15.72 17.21
N LEU A 37 20.36 16.92 17.41
CA LEU A 37 20.56 18.06 16.52
C LEU A 37 21.44 19.10 17.23
N GLN A 38 22.13 19.95 16.44
CA GLN A 38 23.01 20.96 17.01
C GLN A 38 22.32 21.94 17.97
N GLU A 39 21.01 22.19 17.78
CA GLU A 39 20.26 23.16 18.56
C GLU A 39 19.13 22.54 19.41
N ASN A 40 18.70 21.32 19.13
CA ASN A 40 17.58 20.69 19.82
C ASN A 40 17.73 19.17 19.93
N ASP A 41 17.88 18.69 21.13
CA ASP A 41 17.76 17.24 21.41
C ASP A 41 16.29 16.86 21.53
N ALA A 42 15.90 15.82 20.84
CA ALA A 42 14.52 15.34 20.83
C ALA A 42 14.38 13.85 21.16
N ILE A 43 13.53 13.52 22.11
CA ILE A 43 13.11 12.15 22.33
C ILE A 43 12.03 11.81 21.29
N LEU A 44 12.34 10.82 20.46
CA LEU A 44 11.42 10.24 19.49
C LEU A 44 10.70 9.07 20.14
N PHE A 45 9.45 8.90 19.80
CA PHE A 45 8.68 7.76 20.29
C PHE A 45 7.65 7.32 19.27
N ARG A 46 7.27 6.08 19.32
CA ARG A 46 6.09 5.54 18.65
C ARG A 46 5.38 4.58 19.60
N ASN A 47 4.11 4.86 19.83
CA ASN A 47 3.19 4.02 20.58
C ASN A 47 2.07 3.62 19.63
N THR A 48 2.10 2.36 19.19
CA THR A 48 1.07 1.78 18.33
C THR A 48 0.27 0.77 19.13
N ARG A 49 -1.04 0.90 19.09
CA ARG A 49 -2.01 -0.03 19.68
C ARG A 49 -2.99 -0.43 18.60
N GLY A 50 -3.42 -1.67 18.62
CA GLY A 50 -4.32 -2.12 17.59
C GLY A 50 -4.87 -3.52 17.84
N ALA A 51 -5.55 -4.01 16.85
CA ALA A 51 -6.02 -5.39 16.80
C ALA A 51 -5.91 -5.92 15.37
N GLN A 52 -5.72 -7.21 15.26
CA GLN A 52 -5.79 -7.92 13.99
C GLN A 52 -6.76 -9.09 14.08
N ALA A 53 -7.34 -9.42 12.94
CA ALA A 53 -8.07 -10.65 12.73
C ALA A 53 -7.58 -11.31 11.43
N LEU A 54 -7.38 -12.60 11.50
CA LEU A 54 -7.00 -13.41 10.34
C LEU A 54 -7.82 -14.68 10.32
N GLY A 55 -8.05 -15.18 9.13
CA GLY A 55 -8.84 -16.39 9.00
C GLY A 55 -8.70 -17.06 7.65
N GLN A 56 -9.18 -18.31 7.64
CA GLN A 56 -9.22 -19.18 6.47
C GLN A 56 -10.55 -19.90 6.43
N LEU A 57 -11.14 -20.00 5.24
CA LEU A 57 -12.35 -20.79 4.97
C LEU A 57 -12.03 -21.82 3.89
N GLY A 58 -12.14 -23.08 4.23
CA GLY A 58 -11.64 -24.17 3.40
C GLY A 58 -10.15 -24.02 3.11
N SER A 59 -9.71 -24.53 1.96
CA SER A 59 -8.34 -24.38 1.46
C SER A 59 -8.16 -23.19 0.51
N LYS A 60 -9.24 -22.51 0.13
CA LYS A 60 -9.25 -21.57 -1.00
C LYS A 60 -9.45 -20.12 -0.63
N PHE A 61 -9.91 -19.81 0.57
CA PHE A 61 -10.23 -18.45 0.97
C PHE A 61 -9.49 -18.06 2.24
N THR A 62 -8.72 -16.96 2.19
CA THR A 62 -8.04 -16.39 3.35
C THR A 62 -8.34 -14.90 3.45
N PHE A 63 -8.35 -14.38 4.67
CA PHE A 63 -8.50 -12.96 4.92
C PHE A 63 -7.61 -12.50 6.07
N TYR A 64 -7.28 -11.25 6.03
CA TYR A 64 -6.58 -10.54 7.09
C TYR A 64 -7.10 -9.13 7.21
N THR A 65 -7.25 -8.63 8.42
CA THR A 65 -7.52 -7.22 8.70
C THR A 65 -6.80 -6.79 9.96
N ALA A 66 -6.25 -5.59 9.95
CA ALA A 66 -5.66 -4.97 11.12
C ALA A 66 -5.97 -3.47 11.14
N PHE A 67 -6.18 -2.97 12.35
CA PHE A 67 -6.38 -1.56 12.63
C PHE A 67 -5.37 -1.12 13.69
N PHE A 68 -4.77 0.05 13.49
CA PHE A 68 -3.75 0.61 14.37
C PHE A 68 -4.07 2.05 14.72
N GLU A 69 -3.95 2.38 16.00
CA GLU A 69 -3.87 3.74 16.50
C GLU A 69 -2.42 4.04 16.88
N ASN A 70 -1.91 5.13 16.38
CA ASN A 70 -0.51 5.49 16.51
C ASN A 70 -0.38 6.87 17.15
N GLN A 71 0.49 6.98 18.13
CA GLN A 71 0.98 8.24 18.67
C GLN A 71 2.49 8.25 18.48
N ALA A 72 3.02 9.22 17.74
CA ALA A 72 4.42 9.24 17.39
C ALA A 72 5.00 10.65 17.34
N ARG A 73 6.28 10.76 17.69
CA ARG A 73 7.14 11.88 17.37
C ARG A 73 8.24 11.37 16.45
N PHE A 74 8.31 11.97 15.27
CA PHE A 74 9.27 11.62 14.24
C PHE A 74 10.47 12.58 14.26
N THR A 75 11.52 12.25 13.51
CA THR A 75 12.64 13.16 13.25
C THR A 75 12.17 14.46 12.59
N ASP A 76 12.88 15.53 12.79
CA ASP A 76 12.50 16.85 12.25
C ASP A 76 12.39 16.82 10.72
N PHE A 77 13.26 16.10 10.05
CA PHE A 77 13.16 15.90 8.59
C PHE A 77 11.85 15.26 8.17
N ARG A 78 11.42 14.21 8.85
CA ARG A 78 10.14 13.53 8.55
C ARG A 78 8.94 14.39 8.93
N THR A 79 9.01 15.06 10.06
CA THR A 79 7.98 15.99 10.52
C THR A 79 7.74 17.09 9.49
N SER A 80 8.80 17.77 9.04
CA SER A 80 8.70 18.80 8.00
C SER A 80 8.13 18.27 6.68
N TYR A 81 8.52 17.06 6.28
CA TYR A 81 7.97 16.41 5.10
C TYR A 81 6.47 16.12 5.23
N PHE A 82 6.00 15.66 6.39
CA PHE A 82 4.59 15.34 6.62
C PHE A 82 3.73 16.62 6.69
N GLU A 83 4.23 17.65 7.34
CA GLU A 83 3.56 18.95 7.48
C GLU A 83 3.48 19.68 6.13
N SER A 84 4.51 19.63 5.30
CA SER A 84 4.50 20.24 3.97
C SER A 84 3.40 19.71 3.05
N ARG A 85 2.84 18.55 3.34
CA ARG A 85 1.77 17.89 2.58
C ARG A 85 0.41 17.99 3.25
N GLY A 86 0.33 18.65 4.38
CA GLY A 86 -0.89 18.84 5.15
C GLY A 86 -1.92 19.70 4.44
N GLU A 87 -3.03 19.89 5.10
CA GLU A 87 -4.12 20.73 4.60
C GLU A 87 -3.69 22.18 4.54
N GLN A 88 -4.00 22.85 3.45
CA GLN A 88 -3.81 24.27 3.32
C GLN A 88 -5.15 25.01 3.48
N ARG A 89 -5.21 25.90 4.45
CA ARG A 89 -6.37 26.75 4.71
C ARG A 89 -5.98 28.21 4.53
N PHE A 90 -6.86 28.97 3.92
CA PHE A 90 -6.71 30.41 3.84
C PHE A 90 -7.32 31.07 5.09
N ASN A 91 -6.52 31.79 5.86
CA ASN A 91 -6.97 32.47 7.07
C ASN A 91 -7.41 33.93 6.82
N GLY A 92 -7.49 34.37 5.57
CA GLY A 92 -7.79 35.73 5.16
C GLY A 92 -6.56 36.56 4.80
N GLN A 93 -5.38 36.11 5.13
CA GLN A 93 -4.10 36.76 4.83
C GLN A 93 -3.12 35.83 4.08
N GLU A 94 -3.00 34.61 4.57
CA GLU A 94 -2.06 33.62 4.04
C GLU A 94 -2.66 32.20 4.07
N TYR A 95 -2.04 31.29 3.32
CA TYR A 95 -2.33 29.87 3.43
C TYR A 95 -1.52 29.25 4.55
N ILE A 96 -2.22 28.73 5.54
CA ILE A 96 -1.63 27.96 6.64
C ILE A 96 -1.80 26.45 6.37
N THR A 97 -0.80 25.68 6.72
CA THR A 97 -0.88 24.22 6.69
C THR A 97 -1.40 23.72 8.03
N SER A 98 -2.47 22.97 8.02
CA SER A 98 -3.00 22.30 9.20
C SER A 98 -3.04 20.79 8.96
N ASN A 99 -2.82 19.99 10.01
CA ASN A 99 -2.75 18.55 9.96
C ASN A 99 -1.72 18.00 8.94
N ALA A 100 -0.78 17.26 9.41
CA ALA A 100 0.21 16.59 8.56
C ALA A 100 -0.39 15.42 7.78
N VAL A 101 0.28 14.99 6.73
CA VAL A 101 -0.05 13.77 5.98
C VAL A 101 1.01 12.73 6.25
N ILE A 102 0.66 11.75 7.09
CA ILE A 102 1.54 10.62 7.41
C ILE A 102 1.26 9.46 6.45
N PRO A 103 2.30 8.90 5.85
CA PRO A 103 2.19 7.74 4.98
C PRO A 103 1.45 6.55 5.63
N ASN A 104 0.52 5.93 4.89
CA ASN A 104 -0.40 4.89 5.36
C ASN A 104 -1.29 5.33 6.55
N GLY A 105 -1.18 6.60 6.97
CA GLY A 105 -2.05 7.17 7.97
C GLY A 105 -3.38 7.64 7.36
N GLY A 106 -4.45 7.50 8.12
CA GLY A 106 -5.73 8.14 7.83
C GLY A 106 -5.72 9.60 8.26
N ARG A 107 -6.67 9.96 9.11
CA ARG A 107 -6.71 11.29 9.71
C ARG A 107 -5.56 11.49 10.68
N THR A 108 -4.81 12.58 10.52
CA THR A 108 -3.71 12.97 11.39
C THR A 108 -4.12 14.16 12.25
N LYS A 109 -3.80 14.11 13.53
CA LYS A 109 -4.01 15.23 14.49
C LYS A 109 -2.70 15.53 15.20
N PRO A 110 -2.47 16.77 15.61
CA PRO A 110 -1.37 17.10 16.52
C PRO A 110 -1.49 16.34 17.85
N PHE A 111 -0.38 15.89 18.37
CA PHE A 111 -0.28 15.22 19.66
C PHE A 111 0.91 15.76 20.46
N LYS A 112 0.65 16.35 21.62
CA LYS A 112 1.68 17.02 22.45
C LYS A 112 2.51 18.00 21.63
N THR A 113 3.79 18.19 22.00
CA THR A 113 4.72 19.03 21.27
C THR A 113 5.37 18.22 20.15
N ASN A 114 5.16 18.65 18.89
CA ASN A 114 5.77 18.04 17.68
C ASN A 114 5.49 16.55 17.49
N GLY A 115 4.39 16.05 18.00
CA GLY A 115 3.92 14.70 17.81
C GLY A 115 2.64 14.64 17.00
N PHE A 116 2.29 13.42 16.57
CA PHE A 116 1.12 13.13 15.77
C PHE A 116 0.34 11.97 16.34
N ASP A 117 -0.98 12.08 16.27
CA ASP A 117 -1.94 11.01 16.53
C ASP A 117 -2.64 10.66 15.22
N TYR A 118 -2.56 9.41 14.80
CA TYR A 118 -3.11 8.95 13.53
C TYR A 118 -3.49 7.48 13.55
N ALA A 119 -4.56 7.15 12.85
CA ALA A 119 -4.97 5.77 12.63
C ALA A 119 -4.40 5.23 11.31
N SER A 120 -4.19 3.93 11.23
CA SER A 120 -3.86 3.23 10.00
C SER A 120 -4.56 1.87 9.97
N SER A 121 -4.78 1.34 8.79
CA SER A 121 -5.39 0.03 8.62
C SER A 121 -4.81 -0.69 7.41
N MET A 122 -4.82 -2.00 7.46
CA MET A 122 -4.55 -2.86 6.31
C MET A 122 -5.51 -4.05 6.32
N SER A 123 -5.91 -4.48 5.14
CA SER A 123 -6.78 -5.63 5.02
C SER A 123 -6.67 -6.26 3.64
N TYR A 124 -6.87 -7.54 3.56
CA TYR A 124 -7.04 -8.24 2.29
C TYR A 124 -7.97 -9.45 2.42
N VAL A 125 -8.53 -9.81 1.29
CA VAL A 125 -9.11 -11.13 1.03
C VAL A 125 -8.39 -11.75 -0.16
N ARG A 126 -8.15 -13.05 -0.05
CA ARG A 126 -7.50 -13.84 -1.09
C ARG A 126 -8.37 -15.06 -1.39
N PHE A 127 -8.56 -15.31 -2.68
CA PHE A 127 -9.31 -16.45 -3.17
C PHE A 127 -8.47 -17.21 -4.20
N GLU A 128 -8.24 -18.50 -3.94
CA GLU A 128 -7.42 -19.40 -4.77
C GLU A 128 -8.30 -20.54 -5.27
N PRO A 129 -9.09 -20.32 -6.35
CA PRO A 129 -9.97 -21.38 -6.89
C PRO A 129 -9.18 -22.56 -7.44
N LEU A 130 -7.99 -22.31 -7.99
CA LEU A 130 -7.03 -23.27 -8.53
C LEU A 130 -5.64 -22.99 -7.95
N GLU A 131 -4.77 -23.98 -7.90
CA GLU A 131 -3.37 -23.83 -7.47
C GLU A 131 -2.61 -22.81 -8.35
N SER A 132 -2.97 -22.73 -9.64
CA SER A 132 -2.37 -21.82 -10.61
C SER A 132 -3.00 -20.42 -10.63
N LEU A 133 -4.13 -20.18 -9.94
CA LEU A 133 -4.88 -18.92 -10.05
C LEU A 133 -5.23 -18.33 -8.70
N ARG A 134 -4.79 -17.10 -8.46
CA ARG A 134 -5.04 -16.34 -7.24
C ARG A 134 -5.67 -14.99 -7.52
N PHE A 135 -6.76 -14.71 -6.83
CA PHE A 135 -7.36 -13.38 -6.73
C PHE A 135 -7.02 -12.78 -5.38
N HIS A 136 -6.56 -11.56 -5.36
CA HIS A 136 -6.25 -10.82 -4.15
C HIS A 136 -6.89 -9.44 -4.23
N PHE A 137 -7.75 -9.13 -3.27
CA PHE A 137 -8.34 -7.81 -3.12
C PHE A 137 -8.01 -7.25 -1.75
N GLY A 138 -7.36 -6.09 -1.70
CA GLY A 138 -6.93 -5.55 -0.41
C GLY A 138 -6.31 -4.17 -0.47
N ASN A 139 -5.97 -3.70 0.74
CA ASN A 139 -5.21 -2.49 1.02
C ASN A 139 -4.06 -2.86 1.96
N ASP A 140 -3.11 -3.59 1.46
CA ASP A 140 -1.95 -4.13 2.16
C ASP A 140 -0.66 -3.90 1.36
N PRO A 141 0.53 -4.12 1.93
CA PRO A 141 1.79 -4.05 1.20
C PRO A 141 1.78 -4.94 -0.03
N SER A 142 2.39 -4.49 -1.10
CA SER A 142 2.51 -5.24 -2.35
C SER A 142 3.94 -5.20 -2.86
N PHE A 143 4.41 -6.35 -3.33
CA PHE A 143 5.74 -6.47 -3.92
C PHE A 143 5.65 -7.18 -5.26
N ILE A 144 6.11 -6.49 -6.32
CA ILE A 144 6.19 -7.04 -7.67
C ILE A 144 7.55 -6.65 -8.24
N GLY A 145 8.28 -7.64 -8.75
CA GLY A 145 9.63 -7.48 -9.29
C GLY A 145 10.69 -8.16 -8.43
N TRP A 146 11.94 -7.72 -8.56
CA TRP A 146 13.11 -8.36 -8.00
C TRP A 146 13.91 -7.42 -7.10
N GLY A 147 14.75 -8.01 -6.25
CA GLY A 147 15.66 -7.30 -5.36
C GLY A 147 15.05 -6.97 -4.00
N HIS A 148 15.83 -6.32 -3.17
CA HIS A 148 15.42 -5.91 -1.81
C HIS A 148 14.31 -4.86 -1.81
N ARG A 149 14.34 -3.96 -2.81
CA ARG A 149 13.30 -2.96 -3.07
C ARG A 149 13.01 -3.00 -4.56
N SER A 150 11.82 -3.44 -4.92
CA SER A 150 11.43 -3.50 -6.32
C SER A 150 11.31 -2.10 -6.93
N MET A 151 11.80 -1.95 -8.16
CA MET A 151 11.57 -0.74 -8.96
C MET A 151 10.17 -0.71 -9.60
N LEU A 152 9.47 -1.86 -9.65
CA LEU A 152 8.13 -1.94 -10.22
C LEU A 152 7.06 -1.58 -9.17
N LEU A 153 6.99 -2.35 -8.10
CA LEU A 153 6.10 -2.09 -6.97
C LEU A 153 6.72 -2.68 -5.71
N SER A 154 7.01 -1.82 -4.74
CA SER A 154 7.67 -2.20 -3.50
C SER A 154 6.71 -2.14 -2.32
N ASP A 155 6.89 -3.03 -1.37
CA ASP A 155 6.24 -3.03 -0.05
C ASP A 155 6.63 -1.83 0.84
N ASN A 156 7.64 -1.06 0.43
CA ASN A 156 7.95 0.26 1.02
C ASN A 156 7.05 1.39 0.48
N SER A 157 6.24 1.11 -0.56
CA SER A 157 5.24 2.07 -1.03
C SER A 157 4.05 2.12 -0.08
N PHE A 158 3.21 3.15 -0.23
CA PHE A 158 1.94 3.18 0.49
C PHE A 158 1.05 2.04 0.10
N ASN A 159 0.30 1.56 1.07
CA ASN A 159 -0.81 0.67 0.81
C ASN A 159 -1.85 1.39 -0.06
N PHE A 160 -2.43 0.68 -0.99
CA PHE A 160 -3.52 1.17 -1.80
C PHE A 160 -4.51 0.04 -2.10
N THR A 161 -5.77 0.40 -2.21
CA THR A 161 -6.80 -0.58 -2.55
C THR A 161 -6.57 -1.10 -3.96
N ARG A 162 -6.38 -2.41 -4.10
CA ARG A 162 -6.12 -3.07 -5.38
C ARG A 162 -6.85 -4.39 -5.51
N LEU A 163 -7.14 -4.72 -6.74
CA LEU A 163 -7.42 -6.07 -7.20
C LEU A 163 -6.18 -6.56 -7.94
N GLN A 164 -5.66 -7.70 -7.54
CA GLN A 164 -4.55 -8.38 -8.18
C GLN A 164 -4.98 -9.79 -8.56
N VAL A 165 -4.63 -10.18 -9.77
CA VAL A 165 -4.81 -11.54 -10.27
C VAL A 165 -3.45 -12.07 -10.66
N ASP A 166 -3.01 -13.14 -10.01
CA ASP A 166 -1.80 -13.87 -10.34
C ASP A 166 -2.18 -15.21 -10.95
N TRP A 167 -1.67 -15.48 -12.13
CA TRP A 167 -1.98 -16.69 -12.88
C TRP A 167 -0.73 -17.35 -13.45
N GLU A 168 -0.48 -18.58 -13.07
CA GLU A 168 0.48 -19.43 -13.74
C GLU A 168 -0.18 -20.03 -14.99
N LEU A 169 0.10 -19.44 -16.13
CA LEU A 169 -0.47 -19.81 -17.42
C LEU A 169 0.05 -21.18 -17.90
N LEU A 170 1.34 -21.42 -17.67
CA LEU A 170 2.08 -22.64 -17.96
C LEU A 170 3.19 -22.80 -16.91
N PRO A 171 3.76 -23.98 -16.69
CA PRO A 171 4.89 -24.15 -15.78
C PRO A 171 6.00 -23.14 -16.07
N GLY A 172 6.31 -22.30 -15.07
CA GLY A 172 7.29 -21.23 -15.18
C GLY A 172 6.85 -19.97 -15.93
N LEU A 173 5.64 -19.93 -16.50
CA LEU A 173 5.08 -18.73 -17.15
C LEU A 173 3.99 -18.12 -16.25
N ASN A 174 4.32 -17.01 -15.60
CA ASN A 174 3.43 -16.35 -14.65
C ASN A 174 3.00 -14.98 -15.16
N TYR A 175 1.74 -14.66 -14.96
CA TYR A 175 1.15 -13.39 -15.30
C TYR A 175 0.50 -12.76 -14.09
N SER A 176 0.88 -11.52 -13.78
CA SER A 176 0.26 -10.70 -12.74
C SER A 176 -0.44 -9.51 -13.37
N TRP A 177 -1.71 -9.36 -13.05
CA TRP A 177 -2.55 -8.25 -13.43
C TRP A 177 -3.00 -7.48 -12.19
N VAL A 178 -2.69 -6.19 -12.11
CA VAL A 178 -3.03 -5.35 -10.96
C VAL A 178 -3.83 -4.14 -11.42
N ARG A 179 -4.91 -3.86 -10.70
CA ARG A 179 -5.69 -2.63 -10.81
C ARG A 179 -5.95 -2.04 -9.45
N GLY A 180 -5.59 -0.79 -9.27
CA GLY A 180 -5.69 -0.18 -7.97
C GLY A 180 -6.04 1.30 -8.02
N LYS A 181 -6.41 1.79 -6.83
CA LYS A 181 -6.73 3.18 -6.58
C LYS A 181 -5.71 3.73 -5.60
N GLN A 182 -4.87 4.61 -6.09
CA GLN A 182 -3.88 5.31 -5.29
C GLN A 182 -4.38 6.69 -4.88
N LEU A 183 -3.80 7.22 -3.80
CA LEU A 183 -3.99 8.58 -3.34
C LEU A 183 -2.69 9.35 -3.51
N ASN A 184 -2.78 10.59 -3.97
CA ASN A 184 -1.68 11.53 -3.81
C ASN A 184 -1.57 11.90 -2.35
N LEU A 185 -0.35 12.11 -1.85
CA LEU A 185 -0.13 12.60 -0.50
C LEU A 185 -0.38 14.11 -0.36
N LEU A 186 -1.04 14.69 -1.32
CA LEU A 186 -1.49 16.08 -1.30
C LEU A 186 -3.00 16.09 -1.14
N ARG A 187 -3.49 16.83 -0.17
CA ARG A 187 -4.91 17.08 -0.06
C ARG A 187 -5.34 18.12 -1.09
N LYS A 188 -6.58 18.02 -1.55
CA LYS A 188 -7.15 19.01 -2.47
C LYS A 188 -7.10 20.38 -1.82
N ARG A 189 -6.56 21.35 -2.56
CA ARG A 189 -6.52 22.75 -2.15
C ARG A 189 -7.87 23.42 -2.42
N PHE A 190 -8.15 24.50 -1.73
CA PHE A 190 -9.30 25.38 -2.01
C PHE A 190 -10.67 24.69 -1.89
N THR A 191 -10.85 23.81 -0.93
CA THR A 191 -12.16 23.26 -0.62
C THR A 191 -12.71 23.92 0.64
N ASN A 192 -14.03 24.08 0.71
CA ASN A 192 -14.71 24.53 1.93
C ASN A 192 -14.86 23.40 2.97
N MET A 193 -14.26 22.25 2.72
CA MET A 193 -14.31 21.10 3.62
C MET A 193 -13.29 21.26 4.74
N VAL A 194 -13.65 20.87 5.95
CA VAL A 194 -12.75 20.84 7.11
C VAL A 194 -11.59 19.87 6.88
N GLU A 195 -11.85 18.80 6.14
CA GLU A 195 -10.86 17.78 5.74
C GLU A 195 -11.01 17.50 4.25
N PRO A 196 -10.29 18.23 3.40
CA PRO A 196 -10.35 17.97 1.97
C PRO A 196 -9.82 16.56 1.64
N PRO A 197 -10.47 15.84 0.72
CA PRO A 197 -10.03 14.53 0.30
C PRO A 197 -8.68 14.60 -0.40
N PHE A 198 -7.96 13.49 -0.42
CA PHE A 198 -6.78 13.34 -1.26
C PHE A 198 -7.16 13.27 -2.74
N GLU A 199 -6.27 13.78 -3.59
CA GLU A 199 -6.36 13.55 -5.03
C GLU A 199 -6.22 12.06 -5.33
N ARG A 200 -6.91 11.59 -6.35
CA ARG A 200 -6.99 10.17 -6.69
C ARG A 200 -6.30 9.86 -8.01
N LYS A 201 -5.64 8.71 -8.07
CA LYS A 201 -5.04 8.12 -9.26
C LYS A 201 -5.48 6.67 -9.40
N GLY A 202 -5.66 6.21 -10.63
CA GLY A 202 -5.71 4.79 -10.93
C GLY A 202 -4.31 4.27 -11.25
N ILE A 203 -3.98 3.06 -10.84
CA ILE A 203 -2.80 2.32 -11.30
C ILE A 203 -3.22 1.01 -11.95
N GLY A 204 -2.67 0.76 -13.13
CA GLY A 204 -2.72 -0.52 -13.79
C GLY A 204 -1.31 -1.07 -13.96
N LEU A 205 -1.10 -2.35 -13.64
CA LEU A 205 0.18 -3.01 -13.87
C LEU A 205 -0.07 -4.39 -14.46
N HIS A 206 0.71 -4.73 -15.47
CA HIS A 206 0.83 -6.03 -16.07
C HIS A 206 2.27 -6.49 -15.92
N TYR A 207 2.47 -7.73 -15.48
CA TYR A 207 3.79 -8.31 -15.35
C TYR A 207 3.75 -9.77 -15.79
N LEU A 208 4.40 -10.05 -16.92
CA LEU A 208 4.54 -11.40 -17.47
C LEU A 208 5.97 -11.86 -17.24
N THR A 209 6.15 -12.98 -16.55
CA THR A 209 7.47 -13.57 -16.30
C THR A 209 7.55 -14.98 -16.83
N TYR A 210 8.70 -15.31 -17.42
CA TYR A 210 9.01 -16.65 -17.87
C TYR A 210 10.34 -17.12 -17.28
N SER A 211 10.31 -18.25 -16.60
CA SER A 211 11.48 -18.89 -15.98
C SER A 211 11.74 -20.25 -16.65
N PRO A 212 12.49 -20.28 -17.77
CA PRO A 212 12.77 -21.52 -18.50
C PRO A 212 13.60 -22.52 -17.68
N ILE A 213 14.41 -22.01 -16.76
CA ILE A 213 15.20 -22.78 -15.79
C ILE A 213 15.18 -22.06 -14.44
N PRO A 214 15.42 -22.77 -13.31
CA PRO A 214 15.35 -22.15 -11.97
C PRO A 214 16.31 -20.97 -11.74
N SER A 215 17.39 -20.88 -12.53
CA SER A 215 18.40 -19.82 -12.41
C SER A 215 18.13 -18.59 -13.29
N LEU A 216 17.22 -18.67 -14.25
CA LEU A 216 16.94 -17.58 -15.19
C LEU A 216 15.46 -17.23 -15.19
N SER A 217 15.16 -15.95 -15.02
CA SER A 217 13.82 -15.41 -15.17
C SER A 217 13.86 -14.15 -16.04
N ILE A 218 12.95 -14.08 -16.99
CA ILE A 218 12.77 -12.95 -17.91
C ILE A 218 11.37 -12.42 -17.70
N GLY A 219 11.25 -11.11 -17.47
CA GLY A 219 9.96 -10.46 -17.23
C GLY A 219 9.73 -9.27 -18.14
N VAL A 220 8.51 -9.12 -18.64
CA VAL A 220 8.04 -7.93 -19.34
C VAL A 220 6.96 -7.28 -18.50
N PHE A 221 7.02 -5.98 -18.33
CA PHE A 221 6.00 -5.25 -17.58
C PHE A 221 5.49 -4.04 -18.34
N GLU A 222 4.25 -3.71 -18.06
CA GLU A 222 3.60 -2.46 -18.45
C GLU A 222 2.91 -1.88 -17.20
N SER A 223 3.21 -0.64 -16.88
CA SER A 223 2.57 0.09 -15.77
C SER A 223 1.97 1.38 -16.26
N SER A 224 0.71 1.62 -15.92
CA SER A 224 -0.04 2.80 -16.34
C SER A 224 -0.61 3.53 -15.13
N VAL A 225 -0.42 4.84 -15.09
CA VAL A 225 -1.00 5.71 -14.07
C VAL A 225 -2.03 6.63 -14.73
N TYR A 226 -3.23 6.62 -14.18
CA TYR A 226 -4.39 7.39 -14.66
C TYR A 226 -4.72 8.48 -13.65
N LEU A 227 -4.66 9.74 -14.05
CA LEU A 227 -5.20 10.83 -13.25
C LEU A 227 -6.73 10.75 -13.25
N ARG A 228 -7.33 10.77 -12.06
CA ARG A 228 -8.80 10.77 -11.88
C ARG A 228 -9.36 12.10 -11.43
N ASP A 229 -8.51 12.90 -10.82
CA ASP A 229 -8.90 14.21 -10.29
C ASP A 229 -8.39 15.31 -11.20
N ASN A 230 -9.29 16.19 -11.57
CA ASN A 230 -8.98 17.47 -12.18
C ASN A 230 -9.78 18.58 -11.50
N SER A 231 -9.61 19.81 -11.96
CA SER A 231 -10.36 20.97 -11.46
C SER A 231 -11.89 20.84 -11.60
N MET A 232 -12.37 19.91 -12.40
CA MET A 232 -13.80 19.65 -12.65
C MET A 232 -14.35 18.43 -11.90
N GLY A 233 -13.54 17.76 -11.07
CA GLY A 233 -13.97 16.60 -10.27
C GLY A 233 -13.38 15.26 -10.73
N ASP A 234 -13.92 14.16 -10.18
CA ASP A 234 -13.48 12.80 -10.49
C ASP A 234 -13.81 12.44 -11.94
N GLN A 235 -12.81 12.06 -12.72
CA GLN A 235 -13.02 11.51 -14.05
C GLN A 235 -13.24 9.99 -14.00
N ALA A 236 -14.08 9.50 -14.90
CA ALA A 236 -14.21 8.07 -15.14
C ALA A 236 -12.88 7.51 -15.66
N LEU A 237 -12.52 6.32 -15.20
CA LEU A 237 -11.36 5.61 -15.73
C LEU A 237 -11.63 5.17 -17.17
N SER A 238 -10.63 5.35 -18.02
CA SER A 238 -10.69 4.85 -19.40
C SER A 238 -10.98 3.34 -19.42
N PRO A 239 -11.75 2.82 -20.40
CA PRO A 239 -11.93 1.38 -20.58
C PRO A 239 -10.60 0.61 -20.69
N TYR A 240 -9.57 1.23 -21.21
CA TYR A 240 -8.21 0.66 -21.26
C TYR A 240 -7.63 0.34 -19.87
N PHE A 241 -8.13 0.98 -18.82
CA PHE A 241 -7.72 0.64 -17.45
C PHE A 241 -8.07 -0.80 -17.08
N TYR A 242 -9.16 -1.36 -17.60
CA TYR A 242 -9.65 -2.69 -17.22
C TYR A 242 -9.15 -3.82 -18.12
N GLN A 243 -8.54 -3.48 -19.25
CA GLN A 243 -8.10 -4.50 -20.22
C GLN A 243 -7.00 -5.41 -19.63
N PRO A 244 -6.96 -6.70 -19.96
CA PRO A 244 -6.00 -7.66 -19.40
C PRO A 244 -4.72 -7.86 -20.25
N LEU A 245 -4.62 -7.24 -21.43
CA LEU A 245 -3.52 -7.49 -22.37
C LEU A 245 -2.37 -6.52 -22.17
N ILE A 246 -1.15 -7.02 -22.06
CA ILE A 246 0.06 -6.20 -22.01
C ILE A 246 0.31 -5.49 -23.34
N GLY A 247 0.75 -4.22 -23.28
CA GLY A 247 1.05 -3.40 -24.48
C GLY A 247 -0.12 -2.59 -25.00
N VAL A 248 -1.36 -2.92 -24.63
CA VAL A 248 -2.55 -2.19 -25.14
C VAL A 248 -2.62 -0.76 -24.59
N ASN A 249 -2.22 -0.52 -23.37
CA ASN A 249 -2.19 0.85 -22.82
C ASN A 249 -1.15 1.72 -23.53
N LEU A 250 -0.02 1.15 -23.93
CA LEU A 250 1.00 1.87 -24.69
C LEU A 250 0.45 2.34 -26.05
N ALA A 251 -0.31 1.49 -26.74
CA ALA A 251 -0.96 1.84 -27.99
C ALA A 251 -2.03 2.93 -27.83
N ALA A 252 -2.70 2.97 -26.67
CA ALA A 252 -3.74 3.96 -26.35
C ALA A 252 -3.20 5.34 -25.93
N VAL A 253 -1.95 5.44 -25.51
CA VAL A 253 -1.34 6.70 -24.99
C VAL A 253 -1.34 7.83 -26.03
N GLY A 254 -1.39 7.53 -27.32
CA GLY A 254 -1.37 8.53 -28.37
C GLY A 254 -2.72 9.15 -28.73
N SER A 255 -3.84 8.57 -28.33
CA SER A 255 -5.11 8.89 -28.96
C SER A 255 -6.07 9.79 -28.18
N GLU A 256 -6.13 9.78 -26.85
CA GLU A 256 -7.21 10.49 -26.13
C GLU A 256 -6.95 10.97 -24.70
N ASN A 257 -5.85 10.64 -24.04
CA ASN A 257 -5.77 10.84 -22.57
C ASN A 257 -4.61 11.73 -22.10
N LYS A 258 -4.93 13.00 -21.86
CA LYS A 258 -4.01 13.98 -21.23
C LYS A 258 -3.56 13.60 -19.78
N GLY A 259 -4.14 12.58 -19.17
CA GLY A 259 -3.85 12.13 -17.81
C GLY A 259 -3.24 10.71 -17.69
N LEU A 260 -3.02 10.01 -18.80
CA LEU A 260 -2.41 8.69 -18.81
C LEU A 260 -0.90 8.78 -18.94
N ARG A 261 -0.18 8.16 -17.99
CA ARG A 261 1.27 7.92 -18.08
C ARG A 261 1.52 6.43 -18.12
N ASN A 262 2.25 5.98 -19.14
CA ASN A 262 2.58 4.58 -19.32
C ASN A 262 4.08 4.34 -19.28
N PHE A 263 4.48 3.23 -18.65
CA PHE A 263 5.85 2.75 -18.56
C PHE A 263 5.87 1.29 -18.98
N MET A 264 6.80 0.94 -19.83
CA MET A 264 7.02 -0.45 -20.26
C MET A 264 8.50 -0.79 -20.13
N GLY A 265 8.83 -2.03 -19.78
CA GLY A 265 10.20 -2.43 -19.64
C GLY A 265 10.40 -3.92 -19.55
N LEU A 266 11.68 -4.30 -19.54
CA LEU A 266 12.17 -5.66 -19.43
C LEU A 266 12.90 -5.83 -18.09
N ASN A 267 12.71 -6.97 -17.47
CA ASN A 267 13.40 -7.38 -16.26
C ASN A 267 14.05 -8.74 -16.50
N ILE A 268 15.34 -8.88 -16.19
CA ILE A 268 16.07 -10.14 -16.31
C ILE A 268 16.71 -10.43 -14.96
N GLY A 269 16.38 -11.59 -14.39
CA GLY A 269 16.99 -12.12 -13.18
C GLY A 269 17.82 -13.37 -13.50
N TRP A 270 19.09 -13.35 -13.16
CA TRP A 270 19.97 -14.51 -13.32
C TRP A 270 20.71 -14.81 -12.02
N ARG A 271 20.53 -16.03 -11.54
CA ARG A 271 21.22 -16.55 -10.37
C ARG A 271 22.43 -17.34 -10.79
N PHE A 272 23.63 -16.80 -10.59
CA PHE A 272 24.89 -17.40 -11.03
C PHE A 272 25.36 -18.56 -10.14
N PHE A 273 24.94 -18.55 -8.86
CA PHE A 273 25.33 -19.58 -7.91
C PHE A 273 24.07 -20.21 -7.32
N THR A 274 23.92 -21.49 -7.51
CA THR A 274 22.98 -22.33 -6.77
C THR A 274 23.79 -23.03 -5.68
N ASN A 275 23.62 -22.59 -4.44
CA ASN A 275 24.07 -23.41 -3.30
C ASN A 275 23.08 -24.55 -3.10
#